data_4b04d6ff8378170892b1d40ed3537b54
#
_entry.id   4b04d6ff8378170892b1d40ed3537b54
#
_cell.length_a   1.000
_cell.length_b   1.000
_cell.length_c   1.000
_cell.angle_alpha   90.00
_cell.angle_beta   90.00
_cell.angle_gamma   90.00
#
_symmetry.space_group_name_H-M   'P 1'
#
loop_
_entity.id
_entity.type
_entity.pdbx_description
1 polymer ?
#
loop_
_entity_poly.entity_id
_entity_poly.type
_entity_poly.pdbx_seq_one_letter_code
_entity_poly.pdbx_strand_id
1 'polypeptide(L)'
;MSAKQSTSSTFYPPVRTLMGPGPSDVSPRVLAASARPTIGHLDPLFVGLMDDVKRQLQYAFQTHNELTIPLSAPGSAGMEAAFVNLVECGDKVIVCQNGVFGGRMKENVERCGATPIMVIDRWGDPVDP
;
A
#
# COMPACT_ATOMS: atom_id res chain seq x y z
N MET A 1 27.54 -7.67 43.48
CA MET A 1 26.96 -6.85 42.44
C MET A 1 25.63 -7.44 42.04
N SER A 2 24.53 -6.83 42.50
CA SER A 2 23.18 -7.34 42.25
C SER A 2 22.71 -6.89 40.86
N ALA A 3 22.48 -7.85 39.98
CA ALA A 3 21.91 -7.56 38.66
C ALA A 3 20.47 -7.05 38.86
N LYS A 4 20.20 -5.80 38.53
CA LYS A 4 18.84 -5.25 38.40
C LYS A 4 18.13 -6.05 37.31
N GLN A 5 17.19 -6.92 37.69
CA GLN A 5 16.22 -7.48 36.75
C GLN A 5 15.39 -6.33 36.19
N SER A 6 15.59 -6.01 34.90
CA SER A 6 14.72 -5.14 34.17
C SER A 6 13.41 -5.89 33.94
N THR A 7 12.38 -5.59 34.73
CA THR A 7 11.02 -6.02 34.44
C THR A 7 10.48 -5.17 33.29
N SER A 8 10.59 -5.65 32.03
CA SER A 8 9.88 -5.02 30.93
C SER A 8 8.38 -5.28 31.15
N SER A 9 7.63 -4.25 31.48
CA SER A 9 6.17 -4.34 31.51
C SER A 9 5.64 -4.46 30.07
N THR A 10 4.66 -5.34 29.86
CA THR A 10 3.96 -5.42 28.57
C THR A 10 3.28 -4.08 28.28
N PHE A 11 3.58 -3.50 27.11
CA PHE A 11 2.97 -2.25 26.69
C PHE A 11 1.56 -2.52 26.14
N TYR A 12 0.57 -1.86 26.72
CA TYR A 12 -0.81 -1.83 26.24
C TYR A 12 -1.12 -0.45 25.66
N PRO A 13 -1.21 -0.30 24.34
CA PRO A 13 -1.53 0.99 23.74
C PRO A 13 -2.96 1.41 24.11
N PRO A 14 -3.18 2.70 24.42
CA PRO A 14 -4.53 3.20 24.63
C PRO A 14 -5.31 3.25 23.32
N VAL A 15 -6.62 3.12 23.38
CA VAL A 15 -7.49 3.32 22.22
C VAL A 15 -7.44 4.79 21.80
N ARG A 16 -7.24 5.06 20.54
CA ARG A 16 -7.25 6.39 19.93
C ARG A 16 -8.06 6.34 18.64
N THR A 17 -8.74 7.44 18.32
CA THR A 17 -9.34 7.64 16.99
C THR A 17 -8.30 8.27 16.08
N LEU A 18 -7.95 7.59 14.99
CA LEU A 18 -6.94 8.03 14.04
C LEU A 18 -7.61 8.69 12.84
N MET A 19 -7.43 10.01 12.70
CA MET A 19 -8.08 10.85 11.69
C MET A 19 -7.13 11.35 10.61
N GLY A 20 -5.88 10.92 10.64
CA GLY A 20 -4.84 11.32 9.68
C GLY A 20 -4.77 10.39 8.45
N PRO A 21 -3.90 10.71 7.47
CA PRO A 21 -3.73 9.91 6.26
C PRO A 21 -3.00 8.57 6.51
N GLY A 22 -2.56 8.33 7.73
CA GLY A 22 -1.92 7.10 8.19
C GLY A 22 -1.05 7.35 9.42
N PRO A 23 -0.98 6.38 10.34
CA PRO A 23 -1.77 5.15 10.39
C PRO A 23 -3.26 5.42 10.59
N SER A 24 -4.11 4.48 10.22
CA SER A 24 -5.57 4.55 10.37
C SER A 24 -6.09 3.46 11.30
N ASP A 25 -7.32 3.63 11.78
CA ASP A 25 -7.97 2.63 12.62
C ASP A 25 -8.14 1.33 11.84
N VAL A 26 -7.71 0.23 12.46
CA VAL A 26 -7.81 -1.11 11.88
C VAL A 26 -9.00 -1.84 12.48
N SER A 27 -9.84 -2.42 11.61
CA SER A 27 -10.98 -3.21 12.06
C SER A 27 -10.55 -4.32 13.04
N PRO A 28 -11.26 -4.54 14.15
CA PRO A 28 -10.97 -5.65 15.08
C PRO A 28 -10.92 -7.02 14.39
N ARG A 29 -11.70 -7.25 13.34
CA ARG A 29 -11.64 -8.48 12.54
C ARG A 29 -10.28 -8.66 11.85
N VAL A 30 -9.69 -7.58 11.33
CA VAL A 30 -8.37 -7.60 10.69
C VAL A 30 -7.28 -7.86 11.71
N LEU A 31 -7.34 -7.17 12.87
CA LEU A 31 -6.39 -7.41 13.98
C LEU A 31 -6.43 -8.86 14.46
N ALA A 32 -7.63 -9.43 14.65
CA ALA A 32 -7.80 -10.82 15.03
C ALA A 32 -7.26 -11.80 13.96
N ALA A 33 -7.43 -11.49 12.67
CA ALA A 33 -6.88 -12.29 11.59
C ALA A 33 -5.35 -12.24 11.56
N SER A 34 -4.75 -11.08 11.83
CA SER A 34 -3.30 -10.91 11.90
C SER A 34 -2.63 -11.66 13.07
N ALA A 35 -3.40 -12.00 14.11
CA ALA A 35 -2.93 -12.75 15.27
C ALA A 35 -3.05 -14.28 15.11
N ARG A 36 -3.47 -14.78 13.97
CA ARG A 36 -3.61 -16.23 13.72
C ARG A 36 -2.26 -16.90 13.52
N PRO A 37 -2.16 -18.25 13.75
CA PRO A 37 -0.96 -19.00 13.47
C PRO A 37 -0.50 -18.85 12.02
N THR A 38 0.81 -18.77 11.83
CA THR A 38 1.44 -18.74 10.52
C THR A 38 1.41 -20.12 9.88
N ILE A 39 1.08 -20.19 8.60
CA ILE A 39 1.17 -21.41 7.77
C ILE A 39 2.16 -21.19 6.63
N GLY A 40 2.66 -22.28 6.05
CA GLY A 40 3.64 -22.22 4.97
C GLY A 40 3.05 -21.64 3.68
N HIS A 41 3.85 -20.95 2.90
CA HIS A 41 3.43 -20.34 1.64
C HIS A 41 3.06 -21.36 0.54
N LEU A 42 3.50 -22.61 0.66
CA LEU A 42 3.12 -23.74 -0.22
C LEU A 42 2.04 -24.64 0.38
N ASP A 43 1.53 -24.30 1.57
CA ASP A 43 0.41 -25.03 2.17
C ASP A 43 -0.84 -24.89 1.28
N PRO A 44 -1.55 -25.99 0.94
CA PRO A 44 -2.74 -25.91 0.11
C PRO A 44 -3.83 -24.98 0.65
N LEU A 45 -3.94 -24.83 1.98
CA LEU A 45 -4.87 -23.87 2.59
C LEU A 45 -4.45 -22.43 2.34
N PHE A 46 -3.14 -22.14 2.35
CA PHE A 46 -2.64 -20.81 2.03
C PHE A 46 -2.82 -20.48 0.54
N VAL A 47 -2.54 -21.44 -0.34
CA VAL A 47 -2.78 -21.27 -1.80
C VAL A 47 -4.25 -20.97 -2.07
N GLY A 48 -5.16 -21.75 -1.46
CA GLY A 48 -6.60 -21.50 -1.57
C GLY A 48 -7.02 -20.13 -1.04
N LEU A 49 -6.43 -19.67 0.07
CA LEU A 49 -6.64 -18.32 0.61
C LEU A 49 -6.19 -17.23 -0.38
N MET A 50 -5.04 -17.42 -1.05
CA MET A 50 -4.53 -16.45 -2.04
C MET A 50 -5.42 -16.40 -3.28
N ASP A 51 -5.97 -17.53 -3.72
CA ASP A 51 -6.96 -17.58 -4.80
C ASP A 51 -8.26 -16.84 -4.42
N ASP A 52 -8.71 -16.96 -3.16
CA ASP A 52 -9.86 -16.22 -2.66
C ASP A 52 -9.57 -14.71 -2.64
N VAL A 53 -8.39 -14.29 -2.18
CA VAL A 53 -7.96 -12.89 -2.19
C VAL A 53 -7.93 -12.35 -3.62
N LYS A 54 -7.37 -13.11 -4.57
CA LYS A 54 -7.35 -12.74 -6.01
C LYS A 54 -8.77 -12.48 -6.53
N ARG A 55 -9.70 -13.41 -6.30
CA ARG A 55 -11.11 -13.26 -6.73
C ARG A 55 -11.77 -12.01 -6.12
N GLN A 56 -11.53 -11.74 -4.83
CA GLN A 56 -12.06 -10.56 -4.16
C GLN A 56 -11.48 -9.26 -4.73
N LEU A 57 -10.19 -9.23 -5.06
CA LEU A 57 -9.54 -8.09 -5.71
C LEU A 57 -10.08 -7.89 -7.13
N GLN A 58 -10.23 -8.96 -7.91
CA GLN A 58 -10.84 -8.89 -9.25
C GLN A 58 -12.26 -8.32 -9.18
N TYR A 59 -13.05 -8.73 -8.19
CA TYR A 59 -14.38 -8.16 -7.96
C TYR A 59 -14.32 -6.67 -7.59
N ALA A 60 -13.45 -6.27 -6.66
CA ALA A 60 -13.32 -4.90 -6.22
C ALA A 60 -12.87 -3.95 -7.34
N PHE A 61 -11.94 -4.41 -8.18
CA PHE A 61 -11.43 -3.64 -9.33
C PHE A 61 -12.23 -3.82 -10.62
N GLN A 62 -13.28 -4.65 -10.59
CA GLN A 62 -14.11 -4.95 -11.76
C GLN A 62 -13.27 -5.43 -12.96
N THR A 63 -12.34 -6.33 -12.72
CA THR A 63 -11.40 -6.87 -13.72
C THR A 63 -11.42 -8.38 -13.79
N HIS A 64 -11.05 -8.92 -14.95
CA HIS A 64 -10.81 -10.35 -15.17
C HIS A 64 -9.34 -10.66 -15.41
N ASN A 65 -8.45 -9.69 -15.17
CA ASN A 65 -7.01 -9.87 -15.38
C ASN A 65 -6.46 -11.01 -14.53
N GLU A 66 -5.77 -11.95 -15.19
CA GLU A 66 -5.15 -13.09 -14.51
C GLU A 66 -4.08 -12.64 -13.50
N LEU A 67 -3.30 -11.61 -13.85
CA LEU A 67 -2.30 -11.01 -12.96
C LEU A 67 -2.95 -9.96 -12.05
N THR A 68 -3.71 -10.43 -11.07
CA THR A 68 -4.29 -9.61 -10.00
C THR A 68 -3.75 -10.12 -8.67
N ILE A 69 -2.88 -9.35 -8.04
CA ILE A 69 -2.17 -9.76 -6.82
C ILE A 69 -2.10 -8.62 -5.80
N PRO A 70 -2.13 -8.93 -4.50
CA PRO A 70 -1.78 -7.97 -3.47
C PRO A 70 -0.25 -7.82 -3.38
N LEU A 71 0.23 -6.59 -3.21
CA LEU A 71 1.63 -6.34 -2.90
C LEU A 71 1.80 -6.29 -1.38
N SER A 72 2.66 -7.16 -0.84
CA SER A 72 2.99 -7.19 0.59
C SER A 72 3.96 -6.05 0.94
N ALA A 73 3.47 -4.82 0.88
CA ALA A 73 4.27 -3.61 1.08
C ALA A 73 3.38 -2.40 1.40
N PRO A 74 3.96 -1.25 1.83
CA PRO A 74 3.24 0.02 1.91
C PRO A 74 2.69 0.45 0.55
N GLY A 75 1.64 1.30 0.55
CA GLY A 75 1.04 1.82 -0.68
C GLY A 75 2.02 2.53 -1.63
N SER A 76 3.10 3.11 -1.11
CA SER A 76 4.17 3.70 -1.94
C SER A 76 4.87 2.66 -2.83
N ALA A 77 5.06 1.43 -2.34
CA ALA A 77 5.64 0.37 -3.16
C ALA A 77 4.65 -0.14 -4.23
N GLY A 78 3.34 -0.14 -3.92
CA GLY A 78 2.29 -0.41 -4.92
C GLY A 78 2.27 0.64 -6.03
N MET A 79 2.41 1.91 -5.67
CA MET A 79 2.53 3.01 -6.62
C MET A 79 3.78 2.86 -7.49
N GLU A 80 4.95 2.59 -6.90
CA GLU A 80 6.19 2.36 -7.65
C GLU A 80 6.07 1.16 -8.59
N ALA A 81 5.47 0.05 -8.12
CA ALA A 81 5.23 -1.12 -8.96
C ALA A 81 4.38 -0.79 -10.19
N ALA A 82 3.38 0.07 -10.07
CA ALA A 82 2.60 0.52 -11.22
C ALA A 82 3.47 1.28 -12.23
N PHE A 83 4.29 2.23 -11.78
CA PHE A 83 5.17 3.00 -12.68
C PHE A 83 6.19 2.13 -13.39
N VAL A 84 6.94 1.29 -12.67
CA VAL A 84 8.01 0.47 -13.28
C VAL A 84 7.49 -0.63 -14.23
N ASN A 85 6.21 -0.97 -14.14
CA ASN A 85 5.59 -1.94 -15.05
C ASN A 85 4.85 -1.32 -16.23
N LEU A 86 4.48 -0.03 -16.17
CA LEU A 86 3.64 0.61 -17.17
C LEU A 86 4.34 1.75 -17.93
N VAL A 87 5.45 2.27 -17.40
CA VAL A 87 6.16 3.43 -17.96
C VAL A 87 7.48 2.99 -18.55
N GLU A 88 7.70 3.31 -19.81
CA GLU A 88 8.96 3.04 -20.53
C GLU A 88 9.82 4.30 -20.65
N CYS A 89 11.12 4.10 -20.89
CA CYS A 89 12.04 5.21 -21.11
C CYS A 89 11.63 6.02 -22.36
N GLY A 90 11.50 7.33 -22.19
CA GLY A 90 11.08 8.25 -23.24
C GLY A 90 9.58 8.54 -23.29
N ASP A 91 8.77 7.85 -22.48
CA ASP A 91 7.33 8.12 -22.39
C ASP A 91 7.04 9.52 -21.84
N LYS A 92 5.84 10.00 -22.12
CA LYS A 92 5.26 11.20 -21.51
C LYS A 92 4.11 10.78 -20.60
N VAL A 93 4.19 11.13 -19.32
CA VAL A 93 3.22 10.73 -18.31
C VAL A 93 2.60 11.98 -17.67
N ILE A 94 1.28 12.13 -17.76
CA ILE A 94 0.57 13.20 -17.07
C ILE A 94 0.52 12.86 -15.59
N VAL A 95 0.99 13.79 -14.75
CA VAL A 95 0.95 13.67 -13.29
C VAL A 95 0.16 14.83 -12.72
N CYS A 96 -1.01 14.54 -12.17
CA CYS A 96 -1.85 15.50 -11.47
C CYS A 96 -1.37 15.61 -10.01
N GLN A 97 -0.92 16.79 -9.61
CA GLN A 97 -0.39 17.03 -8.27
C GLN A 97 -1.27 18.01 -7.50
N ASN A 98 -1.93 17.49 -6.47
CA ASN A 98 -2.67 18.27 -5.48
C ASN A 98 -2.25 17.95 -4.04
N GLY A 99 -1.05 17.38 -3.88
CA GLY A 99 -0.46 16.97 -2.59
C GLY A 99 0.91 16.34 -2.74
N VAL A 100 1.45 15.83 -1.64
CA VAL A 100 2.82 15.27 -1.58
C VAL A 100 3.01 14.03 -2.48
N PHE A 101 1.98 13.21 -2.64
CA PHE A 101 2.09 11.98 -3.45
C PHE A 101 2.22 12.27 -4.95
N GLY A 102 1.66 13.37 -5.46
CA GLY A 102 1.92 13.83 -6.82
C GLY A 102 3.40 14.13 -7.08
N GLY A 103 4.10 14.70 -6.10
CA GLY A 103 5.56 14.88 -6.17
C GLY A 103 6.32 13.55 -6.26
N ARG A 104 5.91 12.52 -5.49
CA ARG A 104 6.50 11.17 -5.59
C ARG A 104 6.21 10.50 -6.92
N MET A 105 5.01 10.68 -7.47
CA MET A 105 4.67 10.17 -8.81
C MET A 105 5.58 10.79 -9.88
N LYS A 106 5.82 12.11 -9.81
CA LYS A 106 6.77 12.80 -10.68
C LYS A 106 8.17 12.15 -10.62
N GLU A 107 8.70 11.94 -9.41
CA GLU A 107 10.00 11.30 -9.22
C GLU A 107 10.04 9.87 -9.80
N ASN A 108 8.98 9.09 -9.63
CA ASN A 108 8.90 7.74 -10.19
C ASN A 108 8.93 7.76 -11.71
N VAL A 109 8.22 8.69 -12.36
CA VAL A 109 8.26 8.88 -13.81
C VAL A 109 9.67 9.21 -14.29
N GLU A 110 10.34 10.16 -13.62
CA GLU A 110 11.72 10.56 -13.95
C GLU A 110 12.70 9.40 -13.77
N ARG A 111 12.56 8.58 -12.73
CA ARG A 111 13.38 7.39 -12.48
C ARG A 111 13.20 6.29 -13.53
N CYS A 112 12.01 6.18 -14.12
CA CYS A 112 11.77 5.31 -15.27
C CYS A 112 12.38 5.84 -16.56
N GLY A 113 13.02 7.01 -16.57
CA GLY A 113 13.57 7.65 -17.77
C GLY A 113 12.50 8.31 -18.65
N ALA A 114 11.33 8.55 -18.11
CA ALA A 114 10.19 9.19 -18.78
C ALA A 114 10.08 10.67 -18.41
N THR A 115 9.25 11.41 -19.13
CA THR A 115 9.03 12.85 -18.94
C THR A 115 7.68 13.10 -18.26
N PRO A 116 7.65 13.62 -17.02
CA PRO A 116 6.40 13.97 -16.36
C PRO A 116 5.84 15.28 -16.94
N ILE A 117 4.58 15.25 -17.34
CA ILE A 117 3.79 16.43 -17.70
C ILE A 117 2.94 16.79 -16.48
N MET A 118 3.34 17.85 -15.78
CA MET A 118 2.72 18.24 -14.51
C MET A 118 1.44 19.05 -14.73
N VAL A 119 0.34 18.60 -14.10
CA VAL A 119 -0.87 19.37 -13.86
C VAL A 119 -0.90 19.67 -12.36
N ILE A 120 -0.73 20.92 -11.98
CA ILE A 120 -0.58 21.33 -10.58
C ILE A 120 -1.85 22.05 -10.13
N ASP A 121 -2.53 21.46 -9.17
CA ASP A 121 -3.69 22.02 -8.52
C ASP A 121 -3.34 22.48 -7.09
N ARG A 122 -4.25 23.22 -6.48
CA ARG A 122 -4.14 23.62 -5.10
C ARG A 122 -4.14 22.39 -4.19
N TRP A 123 -3.27 22.36 -3.20
CA TRP A 123 -3.20 21.25 -2.26
C TRP A 123 -4.51 21.09 -1.49
N GLY A 124 -5.06 19.87 -1.52
CA GLY A 124 -6.31 19.48 -0.90
C GLY A 124 -7.55 19.66 -1.78
N ASP A 125 -7.43 20.31 -2.93
CA ASP A 125 -8.51 20.40 -3.89
C ASP A 125 -8.54 19.15 -4.80
N PRO A 126 -9.69 18.76 -5.34
CA PRO A 126 -9.76 17.70 -6.35
C PRO A 126 -9.07 18.15 -7.64
N VAL A 127 -8.60 17.19 -8.42
CA VAL A 127 -8.08 17.46 -9.77
C VAL A 127 -9.24 17.97 -10.64
N ASP A 128 -8.99 19.07 -11.37
CA ASP A 128 -9.91 19.59 -12.37
C ASP A 128 -9.65 18.87 -13.72
N PRO A 129 -10.63 18.06 -14.23
CA PRO A 129 -10.45 17.21 -15.42
C PRO A 129 -10.40 17.96 -16.75
#